data_49323c7b9ecb3b86df1db4cdc06d5b7a
#
_entry.id   49323c7b9ecb3b86df1db4cdc06d5b7a
#
_cell.length_a   1.000
_cell.length_b   1.000
_cell.length_c   1.000
_cell.angle_alpha   90.00
_cell.angle_beta   90.00
_cell.angle_gamma   90.00
#
_symmetry.space_group_name_H-M   'P 1'
#
loop_
_entity.id
_entity.type
_entity.pdbx_description
1 polymer ?
#
loop_
_entity_poly.entity_id
_entity_poly.type
_entity_poly.pdbx_seq_one_letter_code
_entity_poly.pdbx_strand_id
1 'polypeptide(L)'
;MASVHDFTVDDIHGKPVPLDRYKGEVLLIVNVASQCGFTPQYKGLEALQKRFHDRGFDVLGFPCNQFGGQEPGTEGEIKTFCETRYGVTFPMFAKIDVNGPKRHPVYAFLTAAQSAPDGPGDIQWNFAKFLVDRSGNVVARF
;
A
#
# COMPACT_ATOMS: atom_id res chain seq x y z
N MET A 1 -0.47 -13.19 18.33
CA MET A 1 -0.43 -11.74 18.14
C MET A 1 -0.75 -11.40 16.70
N ALA A 2 -1.47 -10.29 16.47
CA ALA A 2 -1.84 -9.88 15.13
C ALA A 2 -0.60 -9.41 14.34
N SER A 3 -0.59 -9.73 13.05
CA SER A 3 0.41 -9.25 12.11
C SER A 3 -0.27 -8.91 10.79
N VAL A 4 0.46 -8.25 9.90
CA VAL A 4 -0.02 -7.95 8.55
C VAL A 4 -0.45 -9.24 7.83
N HIS A 5 0.22 -10.35 8.11
CA HIS A 5 -0.05 -11.63 7.46
C HIS A 5 -1.42 -12.24 7.80
N ASP A 6 -2.10 -11.71 8.82
CA ASP A 6 -3.43 -12.21 9.22
C ASP A 6 -4.56 -11.67 8.37
N PHE A 7 -4.28 -10.74 7.45
CA PHE A 7 -5.31 -10.06 6.67
C PHE A 7 -5.36 -10.56 5.23
N THR A 8 -6.57 -10.50 4.64
CA THR A 8 -6.79 -10.79 3.22
C THR A 8 -7.28 -9.51 2.56
N VAL A 9 -6.75 -9.21 1.39
CA VAL A 9 -7.11 -8.04 0.60
C VAL A 9 -7.47 -8.49 -0.82
N ASP A 10 -8.20 -7.66 -1.56
CA ASP A 10 -8.47 -7.94 -2.98
C ASP A 10 -7.39 -7.29 -3.83
N ASP A 11 -6.89 -8.03 -4.83
CA ASP A 11 -5.96 -7.46 -5.80
C ASP A 11 -6.70 -6.51 -6.76
N ILE A 12 -5.94 -5.88 -7.68
CA ILE A 12 -6.51 -4.91 -8.62
C ILE A 12 -7.54 -5.55 -9.57
N HIS A 13 -7.58 -6.86 -9.66
CA HIS A 13 -8.56 -7.63 -10.45
C HIS A 13 -9.74 -8.12 -9.60
N GLY A 14 -9.79 -7.79 -8.32
CA GLY A 14 -10.85 -8.20 -7.41
C GLY A 14 -10.72 -9.60 -6.84
N LYS A 15 -9.55 -10.23 -6.96
CA LYS A 15 -9.30 -11.57 -6.41
C LYS A 15 -8.75 -11.46 -5.00
N PRO A 16 -9.24 -12.29 -4.04
CA PRO A 16 -8.70 -12.29 -2.68
C PRO A 16 -7.23 -12.73 -2.65
N VAL A 17 -6.42 -11.99 -1.91
CA VAL A 17 -5.00 -12.28 -1.70
C VAL A 17 -4.75 -12.30 -0.20
N PRO A 18 -4.51 -13.46 0.42
CA PRO A 18 -4.07 -13.51 1.80
C PRO A 18 -2.65 -12.95 1.90
N LEU A 19 -2.45 -12.03 2.83
CA LEU A 19 -1.14 -11.38 2.96
C LEU A 19 -0.08 -12.29 3.55
N ASP A 20 -0.44 -13.48 4.06
CA ASP A 20 0.55 -14.48 4.46
C ASP A 20 1.37 -15.01 3.29
N ARG A 21 0.93 -14.79 2.05
CA ARG A 21 1.71 -15.02 0.84
C ARG A 21 3.07 -14.33 0.90
N TYR A 22 3.15 -13.20 1.61
CA TYR A 22 4.35 -12.38 1.70
C TYR A 22 5.19 -12.66 2.96
N LYS A 23 4.91 -13.72 3.72
CA LYS A 23 5.74 -14.11 4.87
C LYS A 23 7.19 -14.25 4.43
N GLY A 24 8.09 -13.74 5.27
CA GLY A 24 9.52 -13.77 4.97
C GLY A 24 10.00 -12.62 4.10
N GLU A 25 9.09 -11.76 3.63
CA GLU A 25 9.45 -10.56 2.85
C GLU A 25 9.30 -9.30 3.69
N VAL A 26 10.17 -8.33 3.40
CA VAL A 26 9.99 -6.95 3.88
C VAL A 26 8.99 -6.29 2.95
N LEU A 27 8.01 -5.59 3.51
CA LEU A 27 6.96 -4.93 2.74
C LEU A 27 6.98 -3.42 2.96
N LEU A 28 6.75 -2.67 1.89
CA LEU A 28 6.45 -1.24 1.97
C LEU A 28 5.00 -1.05 1.49
N ILE A 29 4.10 -0.81 2.43
CA ILE A 29 2.67 -0.68 2.14
C ILE A 29 2.34 0.81 1.99
N VAL A 30 1.75 1.17 0.85
CA VAL A 30 1.55 2.57 0.45
C VAL A 30 0.12 2.78 -0.04
N ASN A 31 -0.56 3.82 0.45
CA ASN A 31 -1.82 4.26 -0.13
C ASN A 31 -1.51 5.22 -1.28
N VAL A 32 -2.01 4.91 -2.47
CA VAL A 32 -1.59 5.58 -3.70
C VAL A 32 -2.75 6.31 -4.38
N ALA A 33 -2.41 7.26 -5.25
CA ALA A 33 -3.38 8.02 -6.05
C ALA A 33 -2.78 8.42 -7.39
N SER A 34 -3.64 8.54 -8.41
CA SER A 34 -3.23 8.84 -9.79
C SER A 34 -3.18 10.33 -10.10
N GLN A 35 -3.79 11.18 -9.27
CA GLN A 35 -3.97 12.63 -9.56
C GLN A 35 -3.43 13.52 -8.44
N CYS A 36 -2.53 13.02 -7.61
CA CYS A 36 -1.91 13.77 -6.52
C CYS A 36 -0.65 14.48 -7.00
N GLY A 37 -0.28 15.59 -6.35
CA GLY A 37 1.03 16.21 -6.56
C GLY A 37 2.19 15.27 -6.20
N PHE A 38 1.94 14.28 -5.34
CA PHE A 38 2.93 13.26 -4.97
C PHE A 38 2.91 12.02 -5.89
N THR A 39 2.01 11.96 -6.87
CA THR A 39 1.92 10.80 -7.78
C THR A 39 3.27 10.44 -8.43
N PRO A 40 4.17 11.39 -8.76
CA PRO A 40 5.52 11.03 -9.25
C PRO A 40 6.33 10.15 -8.29
N GLN A 41 5.94 10.00 -7.03
CA GLN A 41 6.59 9.06 -6.12
C GLN A 41 6.49 7.60 -6.59
N TYR A 42 5.56 7.27 -7.48
CA TYR A 42 5.52 5.96 -8.13
C TYR A 42 6.88 5.59 -8.73
N LYS A 43 7.59 6.56 -9.29
CA LYS A 43 8.91 6.33 -9.89
C LYS A 43 9.91 5.80 -8.85
N GLY A 44 9.95 6.42 -7.68
CA GLY A 44 10.83 5.99 -6.59
C GLY A 44 10.40 4.64 -6.00
N LEU A 45 9.08 4.41 -5.88
CA LEU A 45 8.57 3.13 -5.40
C LEU A 45 8.92 2.00 -6.35
N GLU A 46 8.79 2.21 -7.64
CA GLU A 46 9.17 1.20 -8.64
C GLU A 46 10.68 0.96 -8.65
N ALA A 47 11.49 1.99 -8.44
CA ALA A 47 12.94 1.83 -8.30
C ALA A 47 13.30 0.95 -7.10
N LEU A 48 12.63 1.14 -5.96
CA LEU A 48 12.80 0.28 -4.78
C LEU A 48 12.39 -1.16 -5.07
N GLN A 49 11.27 -1.35 -5.77
CA GLN A 49 10.80 -2.67 -6.16
C GLN A 49 11.84 -3.41 -6.98
N LYS A 50 12.37 -2.77 -8.01
CA LYS A 50 13.37 -3.37 -8.88
C LYS A 50 14.66 -3.68 -8.15
N ARG A 51 15.08 -2.80 -7.25
CA ARG A 51 16.35 -2.93 -6.53
C ARG A 51 16.33 -4.06 -5.50
N PHE A 52 15.21 -4.21 -4.78
CA PHE A 52 15.16 -5.10 -3.61
C PHE A 52 14.30 -6.33 -3.76
N HIS A 53 13.50 -6.44 -4.84
CA HIS A 53 12.57 -7.56 -5.00
C HIS A 53 13.28 -8.91 -4.86
N ASP A 54 14.44 -9.09 -5.48
CA ASP A 54 15.19 -10.35 -5.42
C ASP A 54 15.77 -10.66 -4.04
N ARG A 55 15.72 -9.69 -3.13
CA ARG A 55 16.17 -9.86 -1.74
C ARG A 55 15.01 -10.11 -0.78
N GLY A 56 13.81 -10.40 -1.29
CA GLY A 56 12.62 -10.62 -0.48
C GLY A 56 11.97 -9.31 -0.04
N PHE A 57 11.68 -8.44 -0.99
CA PHE A 57 11.02 -7.17 -0.76
C PHE A 57 9.93 -6.94 -1.80
N ASP A 58 8.78 -6.44 -1.37
CA ASP A 58 7.73 -5.96 -2.27
C ASP A 58 7.13 -4.64 -1.77
N VAL A 59 6.84 -3.74 -2.71
CA VAL A 59 5.94 -2.62 -2.48
C VAL A 59 4.53 -3.11 -2.73
N LEU A 60 3.60 -2.79 -1.82
CA LEU A 60 2.18 -3.11 -1.98
C LEU A 60 1.41 -1.80 -2.10
N GLY A 61 0.81 -1.55 -3.26
CA GLY A 61 0.09 -0.30 -3.55
C GLY A 61 -1.41 -0.46 -3.38
N PHE A 62 -2.01 0.35 -2.50
CA PHE A 62 -3.45 0.37 -2.23
C PHE A 62 -4.05 1.70 -2.69
N PRO A 63 -4.76 1.73 -3.83
CA PRO A 63 -5.44 2.95 -4.27
C PRO A 63 -6.48 3.40 -3.25
N CYS A 64 -6.57 4.71 -3.02
CA CYS A 64 -7.53 5.29 -2.09
C CYS A 64 -7.99 6.65 -2.60
N ASN A 65 -9.30 6.91 -2.60
CA ASN A 65 -9.88 8.15 -3.11
C ASN A 65 -10.26 9.15 -2.01
N GLN A 66 -9.85 8.91 -0.75
CA GLN A 66 -10.29 9.72 0.38
C GLN A 66 -9.58 11.07 0.51
N PHE A 67 -8.48 11.28 -0.21
CA PHE A 67 -7.67 12.49 -0.07
C PHE A 67 -7.85 13.38 -1.31
N GLY A 68 -8.76 14.33 -1.21
CA GLY A 68 -9.05 15.26 -2.29
C GLY A 68 -9.70 14.63 -3.52
N GLY A 69 -10.21 13.39 -3.41
CA GLY A 69 -10.79 12.70 -4.56
C GLY A 69 -9.78 12.46 -5.68
N GLN A 70 -8.51 12.22 -5.35
CA GLN A 70 -7.42 12.15 -6.32
C GLN A 70 -7.17 10.74 -6.87
N GLU A 71 -8.07 9.78 -6.58
CA GLU A 71 -8.08 8.45 -7.17
C GLU A 71 -9.50 8.08 -7.64
N PRO A 72 -10.11 8.85 -8.56
CA PRO A 72 -11.51 8.65 -8.93
C PRO A 72 -11.74 7.51 -9.92
N GLY A 73 -10.68 6.98 -10.54
CA GLY A 73 -10.80 5.98 -11.60
C GLY A 73 -11.21 4.60 -11.08
N THR A 74 -11.59 3.74 -12.02
CA THR A 74 -11.80 2.31 -11.74
C THR A 74 -10.47 1.60 -11.56
N GLU A 75 -10.50 0.38 -11.00
CA GLU A 75 -9.30 -0.44 -10.86
C GLU A 75 -8.59 -0.68 -12.19
N GLY A 76 -9.36 -0.93 -13.26
CA GLY A 76 -8.79 -1.08 -14.60
C GLY A 76 -8.07 0.18 -15.08
N GLU A 77 -8.66 1.36 -14.86
CA GLU A 77 -8.05 2.63 -15.22
C GLU A 77 -6.79 2.90 -14.39
N ILE A 78 -6.82 2.60 -13.09
CA ILE A 78 -5.67 2.75 -12.21
C ILE A 78 -4.51 1.85 -12.66
N LYS A 79 -4.81 0.59 -12.96
CA LYS A 79 -3.81 -0.37 -13.44
C LYS A 79 -3.15 0.13 -14.72
N THR A 80 -3.96 0.57 -15.69
CA THR A 80 -3.46 1.11 -16.96
C THR A 80 -2.58 2.33 -16.73
N PHE A 81 -3.02 3.26 -15.87
CA PHE A 81 -2.24 4.45 -15.53
C PHE A 81 -0.87 4.08 -14.96
N CYS A 82 -0.84 3.19 -13.96
CA CYS A 82 0.41 2.78 -13.32
C CYS A 82 1.37 2.13 -14.31
N GLU A 83 0.88 1.25 -15.18
CA GLU A 83 1.71 0.55 -16.16
C GLU A 83 2.22 1.48 -17.25
N THR A 84 1.36 2.36 -17.78
CA THR A 84 1.73 3.20 -18.92
C THR A 84 2.55 4.42 -18.53
N ARG A 85 2.29 5.01 -17.37
CA ARG A 85 2.96 6.25 -16.95
C ARG A 85 4.22 5.99 -16.14
N TYR A 86 4.28 4.92 -15.36
CA TYR A 86 5.39 4.67 -14.44
C TYR A 86 5.99 3.27 -14.55
N GLY A 87 5.45 2.41 -15.42
CA GLY A 87 5.96 1.06 -15.59
C GLY A 87 5.94 0.23 -14.31
N VAL A 88 4.89 0.42 -13.48
CA VAL A 88 4.79 -0.23 -12.18
C VAL A 88 4.75 -1.75 -12.32
N THR A 89 5.64 -2.44 -11.61
CA THR A 89 5.71 -3.90 -11.56
C THR A 89 5.38 -4.48 -10.18
N PHE A 90 5.30 -3.64 -9.14
CA PHE A 90 4.92 -4.13 -7.81
C PHE A 90 3.42 -4.42 -7.73
N PRO A 91 3.00 -5.29 -6.78
CA PRO A 91 1.59 -5.64 -6.62
C PRO A 91 0.70 -4.42 -6.35
N MET A 92 -0.37 -4.31 -7.13
CA MET A 92 -1.42 -3.31 -6.94
C MET A 92 -2.70 -4.00 -6.49
N PHE A 93 -3.46 -3.33 -5.63
CA PHE A 93 -4.66 -3.89 -5.02
C PHE A 93 -5.89 -3.06 -5.39
N ALA A 94 -7.08 -3.57 -5.04
CA ALA A 94 -8.33 -2.87 -5.26
C ALA A 94 -8.38 -1.61 -4.39
N LYS A 95 -9.14 -0.61 -4.84
CA LYS A 95 -9.35 0.64 -4.10
C LYS A 95 -10.00 0.34 -2.75
N ILE A 96 -9.48 0.95 -1.68
CA ILE A 96 -9.99 0.79 -0.33
C ILE A 96 -10.11 2.14 0.37
N ASP A 97 -10.82 2.15 1.51
CA ASP A 97 -10.72 3.23 2.48
C ASP A 97 -9.64 2.92 3.51
N VAL A 98 -8.84 3.91 3.84
CA VAL A 98 -7.77 3.79 4.83
C VAL A 98 -8.08 4.50 6.15
N ASN A 99 -9.11 5.35 6.15
CA ASN A 99 -9.61 6.08 7.34
C ASN A 99 -11.12 5.95 7.42
N GLY A 100 -11.69 6.19 8.61
CA GLY A 100 -13.12 6.30 8.81
C GLY A 100 -13.82 4.96 9.00
N PRO A 101 -15.19 4.97 8.96
CA PRO A 101 -15.98 3.79 9.33
C PRO A 101 -15.86 2.61 8.38
N LYS A 102 -15.43 2.84 7.14
CA LYS A 102 -15.21 1.80 6.12
C LYS A 102 -13.74 1.45 5.96
N ARG A 103 -12.88 1.88 6.89
CA ARG A 103 -11.46 1.57 6.88
C ARG A 103 -11.26 0.07 6.73
N HIS A 104 -10.42 -0.32 5.76
CA HIS A 104 -10.08 -1.73 5.57
C HIS A 104 -9.39 -2.28 6.83
N PRO A 105 -9.68 -3.52 7.25
CA PRO A 105 -9.06 -4.09 8.46
C PRO A 105 -7.54 -4.03 8.48
N VAL A 106 -6.87 -4.21 7.33
CA VAL A 106 -5.40 -4.10 7.28
C VAL A 106 -4.94 -2.70 7.66
N TYR A 107 -5.66 -1.65 7.24
CA TYR A 107 -5.31 -0.28 7.62
C TYR A 107 -5.71 0.05 9.06
N ALA A 108 -6.76 -0.59 9.60
CA ALA A 108 -7.05 -0.48 11.03
C ALA A 108 -5.86 -1.00 11.85
N PHE A 109 -5.27 -2.11 11.45
CA PHE A 109 -4.06 -2.66 12.08
C PHE A 109 -2.86 -1.73 11.90
N LEU A 110 -2.60 -1.28 10.68
CA LEU A 110 -1.44 -0.44 10.37
C LEU A 110 -1.48 0.90 11.13
N THR A 111 -2.64 1.57 11.14
CA THR A 111 -2.76 2.90 11.75
C THR A 111 -2.77 2.85 13.27
N ALA A 112 -3.10 1.71 13.87
CA ALA A 112 -3.02 1.52 15.32
C ALA A 112 -1.60 1.21 15.80
N ALA A 113 -0.69 0.83 14.93
CA ALA A 113 0.67 0.43 15.31
C ALA A 113 1.47 1.62 15.85
N GLN A 114 2.21 1.38 16.93
CA GLN A 114 3.14 2.36 17.51
C GLN A 114 4.40 2.37 16.68
N SER A 115 4.46 3.24 15.68
CA SER A 115 5.59 3.31 14.75
C SER A 115 6.02 4.75 14.51
N ALA A 116 7.31 4.94 14.35
CA ALA A 116 7.92 6.25 14.12
C ALA A 116 8.27 6.40 12.62
N PRO A 117 8.43 7.60 12.12
CA PRO A 117 8.21 8.89 12.82
C PRO A 117 6.75 9.36 12.88
N ASP A 118 5.85 8.81 12.07
CA ASP A 118 4.53 9.40 11.83
C ASP A 118 3.33 8.69 12.49
N GLY A 119 3.54 7.57 13.14
CA GLY A 119 2.43 6.83 13.77
C GLY A 119 2.30 7.08 15.27
N PRO A 120 1.20 6.58 15.90
CA PRO A 120 -0.02 6.05 15.28
C PRO A 120 -1.02 7.13 14.88
N GLY A 121 -2.14 6.72 14.30
CA GLY A 121 -3.25 7.60 13.97
C GLY A 121 -3.65 7.53 12.50
N ASP A 122 -4.67 8.30 12.13
CA ASP A 122 -5.21 8.32 10.77
C ASP A 122 -4.16 8.71 9.73
N ILE A 123 -4.35 8.20 8.52
CA ILE A 123 -3.52 8.56 7.37
C ILE A 123 -3.79 10.03 7.04
N GLN A 124 -2.74 10.82 6.88
CA GLN A 124 -2.86 12.26 6.67
C GLN A 124 -3.04 12.65 5.21
N TRP A 125 -2.45 11.88 4.29
CA TRP A 125 -2.53 12.18 2.86
C TRP A 125 -2.13 10.96 2.01
N ASN A 126 -2.21 11.10 0.69
CA ASN A 126 -1.73 10.09 -0.25
C ASN A 126 -0.24 9.81 -0.04
N PHE A 127 0.17 8.59 -0.38
CA PHE A 127 1.56 8.13 -0.33
C PHE A 127 2.18 8.07 1.07
N ALA A 128 1.36 7.86 2.09
CA ALA A 128 1.85 7.44 3.40
C ALA A 128 2.37 6.00 3.30
N LYS A 129 3.47 5.72 3.98
CA LYS A 129 4.20 4.47 3.83
C LYS A 129 4.37 3.76 5.17
N PHE A 130 4.14 2.46 5.17
CA PHE A 130 4.40 1.59 6.32
C PHE A 130 5.46 0.57 5.94
N LEU A 131 6.53 0.53 6.71
CA LEU A 131 7.56 -0.50 6.55
C LEU A 131 7.22 -1.66 7.47
N VAL A 132 7.16 -2.86 6.92
CA VAL A 132 6.77 -4.09 7.61
C VAL A 132 7.91 -5.10 7.52
N ASP A 133 8.28 -5.70 8.66
CA ASP A 133 9.37 -6.68 8.70
C ASP A 133 8.91 -8.06 8.19
N ARG A 134 9.85 -9.00 8.13
CA ARG A 134 9.60 -10.34 7.57
C ARG A 134 8.59 -11.16 8.38
N SER A 135 8.33 -10.78 9.62
CA SER A 135 7.35 -11.42 10.50
C SER A 135 5.98 -10.74 10.45
N GLY A 136 5.82 -9.68 9.69
CA GLY A 136 4.56 -8.96 9.53
C GLY A 136 4.33 -7.87 10.56
N ASN A 137 5.35 -7.42 11.26
CA ASN A 137 5.26 -6.33 12.24
C ASN A 137 5.57 -5.00 11.58
N VAL A 138 4.78 -3.97 11.94
CA VAL A 138 5.05 -2.61 11.49
C VAL A 138 6.25 -2.05 12.25
N VAL A 139 7.30 -1.66 11.54
CA VAL A 139 8.53 -1.16 12.15
C VAL A 139 8.78 0.33 11.91
N ALA A 140 8.12 0.92 10.93
CA ALA A 140 8.23 2.35 10.65
C ALA A 140 7.02 2.85 9.85
N ARG A 141 6.77 4.15 9.94
CA ARG A 141 5.72 4.84 9.18
C ARG A 141 6.22 6.21 8.74
N PHE A 142 6.01 6.51 7.47
CA PHE A 142 6.47 7.78 6.88
C PHE A 142 5.35 8.57 6.25
#